data_0422630a8ada56f0a7937aef8ef2b9a0
#
_entry.id   0422630a8ada56f0a7937aef8ef2b9a0
#
_cell.length_a   1.000
_cell.length_b   1.000
_cell.length_c   1.000
_cell.angle_alpha   90.00
_cell.angle_beta   90.00
_cell.angle_gamma   90.00
#
_symmetry.space_group_name_H-M   'P 1'
#
loop_
_entity.id
_entity.type
_entity.pdbx_description
1 polymer ?
#
loop_
_entity_poly.entity_id
_entity_poly.type
_entity_poly.pdbx_seq_one_letter_code
_entity_poly.pdbx_strand_id
1 'polypeptide(L)'
;MNTLLQNLRYGLRMLAKSPGFSAVAILTLALGIGANAAIFQLIDAVRLRTLPVNDPSTLAIVHIDTKNWGSGNFNGPYSEFTFPLWQQVEQRQQAFSSIAAWGADRDNLATGGEVDMAHVLYASGDFFRTLGVSPFLGRLISAADDQNGCAGGVDLSYSFWQRRYGGTASAIGKTITLEGHPFPILGVTPPSFYGVSVGDRFDIAIPVCAEPIIHQGQFSFITGDRPRESWWLSVFGRLKPGWNLQRATAQLGTIMPAALHETIPPQYDAEGVKHYLAFTLETRPAANGFSSMRDDASDPLWLLLGLSGLVLLIACANLANLLLARASSREREIAVRLALGASRGRLIGQLLSESALLAVAGAVCGGFLAAVLSHSLVAFISTPGNPVFLDMPTDWRVLGFAGGLAILTTILFGLAPALRSGNIPPGAVLKTGGRGSTGGHERFRLQRILVASQVALSLVLLASALLFVRSLRNLMTRDPGFQENGILVANVDFTRLKVPDAQQELFTRNLLDRIRAIPGVATAATSNRSPVNGSSSNDWVLDDKGGHPNGASWEDYISPGYFETIENAKLMGRDFNSTDSANAPKVAIVNQTFVKKFLNGAKDSIGMRFRVWAPPGQQPRYYNIVGEVKDSVYNDMH
;
A
#
# COMPACT_ATOMS: atom_id res chain seq x y z
N MET A 1 -48.32 -10.92 -6.10
CA MET A 1 -47.58 -10.09 -7.07
C MET A 1 -48.26 -8.75 -7.38
N ASN A 2 -49.57 -8.67 -7.51
CA ASN A 2 -50.27 -7.41 -7.87
C ASN A 2 -50.14 -6.26 -6.86
N THR A 3 -50.06 -6.55 -5.56
CA THR A 3 -49.94 -5.53 -4.50
C THR A 3 -48.57 -4.85 -4.45
N LEU A 4 -47.46 -5.55 -4.68
CA LEU A 4 -46.11 -4.98 -4.73
C LEU A 4 -45.94 -4.02 -5.93
N LEU A 5 -46.40 -4.45 -7.12
CA LEU A 5 -46.37 -3.60 -8.32
C LEU A 5 -47.24 -2.33 -8.17
N GLN A 6 -48.38 -2.44 -7.51
CA GLN A 6 -49.22 -1.30 -7.20
C GLN A 6 -48.56 -0.32 -6.23
N ASN A 7 -47.91 -0.82 -5.18
CA ASN A 7 -47.18 -0.01 -4.21
C ASN A 7 -45.98 0.72 -4.86
N LEU A 8 -45.21 0.02 -5.72
CA LEU A 8 -44.09 0.62 -6.48
C LEU A 8 -44.58 1.74 -7.43
N ARG A 9 -45.64 1.47 -8.19
CA ARG A 9 -46.25 2.50 -9.10
C ARG A 9 -46.76 3.72 -8.34
N TYR A 10 -47.37 3.48 -7.18
CA TYR A 10 -47.82 4.56 -6.32
C TYR A 10 -46.62 5.34 -5.75
N GLY A 11 -45.63 4.66 -5.23
CA GLY A 11 -44.40 5.28 -4.70
C GLY A 11 -43.72 6.16 -5.75
N LEU A 12 -43.50 5.66 -6.98
CA LEU A 12 -42.92 6.44 -8.08
C LEU A 12 -43.73 7.72 -8.39
N ARG A 13 -45.07 7.62 -8.44
CA ARG A 13 -45.92 8.81 -8.65
C ARG A 13 -45.81 9.83 -7.52
N MET A 14 -45.70 9.35 -6.29
CA MET A 14 -45.56 10.21 -5.12
C MET A 14 -44.21 10.92 -5.04
N LEU A 15 -43.12 10.24 -5.44
CA LEU A 15 -41.79 10.82 -5.55
C LEU A 15 -41.72 11.86 -6.68
N ALA A 16 -42.38 11.61 -7.81
CA ALA A 16 -42.50 12.57 -8.91
C ALA A 16 -43.29 13.84 -8.55
N LYS A 17 -44.27 13.75 -7.64
CA LYS A 17 -45.05 14.91 -7.15
C LYS A 17 -44.28 15.83 -6.20
N SER A 18 -43.16 15.39 -5.64
CA SER A 18 -42.31 16.17 -4.73
C SER A 18 -40.84 16.08 -5.15
N PRO A 19 -40.46 16.69 -6.28
CA PRO A 19 -39.12 16.50 -6.87
C PRO A 19 -37.99 17.02 -5.97
N GLY A 20 -38.17 18.15 -5.28
CA GLY A 20 -37.16 18.70 -4.37
C GLY A 20 -36.85 17.78 -3.20
N PHE A 21 -37.89 17.21 -2.55
CA PHE A 21 -37.69 16.21 -1.49
C PHE A 21 -36.97 14.96 -2.01
N SER A 22 -37.43 14.43 -3.15
CA SER A 22 -36.87 13.22 -3.73
C SER A 22 -35.40 13.42 -4.13
N ALA A 23 -35.06 14.56 -4.72
CA ALA A 23 -33.71 14.91 -5.08
C ALA A 23 -32.78 14.98 -3.85
N VAL A 24 -33.19 15.72 -2.81
CA VAL A 24 -32.41 15.83 -1.56
C VAL A 24 -32.24 14.46 -0.92
N ALA A 25 -33.28 13.65 -0.83
CA ALA A 25 -33.23 12.32 -0.25
C ALA A 25 -32.27 11.39 -1.04
N ILE A 26 -32.39 11.37 -2.38
CA ILE A 26 -31.55 10.55 -3.24
C ILE A 26 -30.09 11.01 -3.17
N LEU A 27 -29.80 12.31 -3.23
CA LEU A 27 -28.45 12.84 -3.14
C LEU A 27 -27.79 12.55 -1.77
N THR A 28 -28.55 12.70 -0.69
CA THR A 28 -28.05 12.40 0.66
C THR A 28 -27.73 10.91 0.82
N LEU A 29 -28.59 10.02 0.32
CA LEU A 29 -28.35 8.58 0.33
C LEU A 29 -27.22 8.18 -0.63
N ALA A 30 -27.16 8.80 -1.81
CA ALA A 30 -26.08 8.55 -2.78
C ALA A 30 -24.71 8.92 -2.22
N LEU A 31 -24.60 10.06 -1.53
CA LEU A 31 -23.37 10.45 -0.83
C LEU A 31 -22.99 9.46 0.28
N GLY A 32 -23.95 9.11 1.14
CA GLY A 32 -23.70 8.19 2.25
C GLY A 32 -23.37 6.77 1.80
N ILE A 33 -24.17 6.19 0.89
CA ILE A 33 -23.94 4.84 0.37
C ILE A 33 -22.69 4.83 -0.53
N GLY A 34 -22.52 5.86 -1.39
CA GLY A 34 -21.40 5.96 -2.32
C GLY A 34 -20.06 6.08 -1.62
N ALA A 35 -19.94 6.92 -0.59
CA ALA A 35 -18.69 7.04 0.19
C ALA A 35 -18.34 5.72 0.89
N ASN A 36 -19.32 5.07 1.53
CA ASN A 36 -19.10 3.77 2.16
C ASN A 36 -18.72 2.68 1.14
N ALA A 37 -19.38 2.65 -0.03
CA ALA A 37 -19.08 1.71 -1.10
C ALA A 37 -17.69 1.93 -1.71
N ALA A 38 -17.25 3.20 -1.87
CA ALA A 38 -15.91 3.53 -2.35
C ALA A 38 -14.81 3.03 -1.39
N ILE A 39 -14.98 3.28 -0.08
CA ILE A 39 -14.03 2.81 0.93
C ILE A 39 -14.05 1.29 1.01
N PHE A 40 -15.23 0.66 0.96
CA PHE A 40 -15.35 -0.79 0.94
C PHE A 40 -14.66 -1.39 -0.29
N GLN A 41 -14.75 -0.76 -1.46
CA GLN A 41 -14.08 -1.21 -2.69
C GLN A 41 -12.55 -1.20 -2.53
N LEU A 42 -11.99 -0.20 -1.84
CA LEU A 42 -10.56 -0.18 -1.48
C LEU A 42 -10.20 -1.28 -0.49
N ILE A 43 -11.02 -1.48 0.54
CA ILE A 43 -10.82 -2.58 1.50
C ILE A 43 -10.90 -3.94 0.79
N ASP A 44 -11.86 -4.12 -0.12
CA ASP A 44 -11.97 -5.36 -0.90
C ASP A 44 -10.73 -5.57 -1.76
N ALA A 45 -10.28 -4.56 -2.50
CA ALA A 45 -9.10 -4.65 -3.35
C ALA A 45 -7.81 -4.96 -2.58
N VAL A 46 -7.62 -4.37 -1.40
CA VAL A 46 -6.38 -4.52 -0.62
C VAL A 46 -6.41 -5.78 0.28
N ARG A 47 -7.56 -6.13 0.86
CA ARG A 47 -7.65 -7.15 1.92
C ARG A 47 -8.44 -8.40 1.61
N LEU A 48 -9.58 -8.27 0.90
CA LEU A 48 -10.54 -9.35 0.79
C LEU A 48 -10.42 -10.11 -0.54
N ARG A 49 -9.95 -9.42 -1.57
CA ARG A 49 -9.86 -9.99 -2.91
C ARG A 49 -8.74 -11.02 -2.97
N THR A 50 -9.07 -12.19 -3.49
CA THR A 50 -8.10 -13.24 -3.75
C THR A 50 -7.37 -12.99 -5.08
N LEU A 51 -6.13 -13.46 -5.17
CA LEU A 51 -5.38 -13.48 -6.42
C LEU A 51 -6.20 -14.16 -7.54
N PRO A 52 -6.12 -13.67 -8.78
CA PRO A 52 -6.82 -14.27 -9.93
C PRO A 52 -6.04 -15.50 -10.47
N VAL A 53 -5.86 -16.49 -9.61
CA VAL A 53 -5.08 -17.71 -9.86
C VAL A 53 -5.88 -18.96 -9.48
N ASN A 54 -5.44 -20.13 -9.92
CA ASN A 54 -6.12 -21.38 -9.60
C ASN A 54 -6.01 -21.71 -8.10
N ASP A 55 -7.14 -22.04 -7.47
CA ASP A 55 -7.24 -22.44 -6.05
C ASP A 55 -6.39 -21.59 -5.09
N PRO A 56 -6.62 -20.29 -5.00
CA PRO A 56 -5.79 -19.38 -4.21
C PRO A 56 -5.77 -19.74 -2.72
N SER A 57 -6.81 -20.41 -2.22
CA SER A 57 -6.91 -20.85 -0.82
C SER A 57 -5.86 -21.91 -0.42
N THR A 58 -5.24 -22.58 -1.38
CA THR A 58 -4.17 -23.56 -1.16
C THR A 58 -2.78 -22.94 -1.16
N LEU A 59 -2.66 -21.66 -1.49
CA LEU A 59 -1.40 -20.94 -1.49
C LEU A 59 -1.03 -20.50 -0.08
N ALA A 60 0.25 -20.62 0.25
CA ALA A 60 0.82 -20.14 1.50
C ALA A 60 2.12 -19.37 1.24
N ILE A 61 2.31 -18.25 1.91
CA ILE A 61 3.56 -17.52 2.00
C ILE A 61 4.45 -18.24 3.02
N VAL A 62 5.72 -18.39 2.70
CA VAL A 62 6.75 -18.77 3.66
C VAL A 62 7.39 -17.50 4.18
N HIS A 63 7.23 -17.23 5.46
CA HIS A 63 7.67 -16.02 6.12
C HIS A 63 8.76 -16.32 7.13
N ILE A 64 9.80 -15.47 7.17
CA ILE A 64 10.84 -15.54 8.19
C ILE A 64 10.45 -14.61 9.35
N ASP A 65 10.29 -15.16 10.55
CA ASP A 65 10.14 -14.35 11.76
C ASP A 65 11.50 -13.79 12.17
N THR A 66 11.70 -12.51 11.83
CA THR A 66 12.94 -11.76 12.10
C THR A 66 12.88 -10.98 13.41
N LYS A 67 12.01 -11.34 14.37
CA LYS A 67 11.90 -10.63 15.66
C LYS A 67 13.25 -10.35 16.32
N ASN A 68 14.24 -11.08 15.92
CA ASN A 68 15.55 -11.06 16.52
C ASN A 68 16.66 -10.46 15.65
N TRP A 69 16.33 -9.78 14.51
CA TRP A 69 17.39 -9.08 13.81
C TRP A 69 17.91 -9.76 12.53
N GLY A 70 17.90 -9.05 11.42
CA GLY A 70 18.63 -9.39 10.19
C GLY A 70 19.64 -8.29 9.86
N SER A 71 20.82 -8.67 9.39
CA SER A 71 21.81 -7.73 8.85
C SER A 71 22.03 -8.04 7.38
N GLY A 72 22.31 -7.02 6.59
CA GLY A 72 22.58 -7.16 5.17
C GLY A 72 21.84 -6.11 4.33
N ASN A 73 21.81 -6.35 3.03
CA ASN A 73 21.11 -5.51 2.07
C ASN A 73 19.70 -6.05 1.84
N PHE A 74 18.70 -5.26 2.14
CA PHE A 74 17.31 -5.59 1.90
C PHE A 74 16.83 -4.84 0.65
N ASN A 75 16.50 -5.58 -0.40
CA ASN A 75 16.09 -5.03 -1.70
C ASN A 75 14.67 -5.48 -2.04
N GLY A 76 13.78 -4.50 -2.22
CA GLY A 76 12.38 -4.74 -2.52
C GLY A 76 11.48 -4.76 -1.28
N PRO A 77 10.16 -4.69 -1.50
CA PRO A 77 9.17 -4.51 -0.42
C PRO A 77 8.96 -5.77 0.43
N TYR A 78 9.39 -6.95 -0.04
CA TYR A 78 9.16 -8.26 0.60
C TYR A 78 10.43 -9.10 0.64
N SER A 79 11.56 -8.49 0.99
CA SER A 79 12.89 -9.08 0.97
C SER A 79 13.14 -9.93 2.23
N GLU A 80 12.66 -11.19 2.20
CA GLU A 80 12.75 -12.10 3.35
C GLU A 80 13.78 -13.22 3.18
N PHE A 81 14.18 -13.54 1.94
CA PHE A 81 15.10 -14.62 1.66
C PHE A 81 16.31 -14.14 0.88
N THR A 82 17.47 -14.68 1.23
CA THR A 82 18.63 -14.69 0.36
C THR A 82 18.52 -15.85 -0.64
N PHE A 83 19.17 -15.75 -1.79
CA PHE A 83 19.12 -16.83 -2.77
C PHE A 83 19.66 -18.17 -2.23
N PRO A 84 20.81 -18.21 -1.50
CA PRO A 84 21.27 -19.47 -0.89
C PRO A 84 20.27 -20.07 0.12
N LEU A 85 19.61 -19.25 0.94
CA LEU A 85 18.61 -19.75 1.89
C LEU A 85 17.37 -20.28 1.19
N TRP A 86 16.92 -19.61 0.14
CA TRP A 86 15.84 -20.08 -0.72
C TRP A 86 16.14 -21.48 -1.27
N GLN A 87 17.33 -21.70 -1.86
CA GLN A 87 17.72 -23.00 -2.40
C GLN A 87 17.69 -24.10 -1.34
N GLN A 88 18.10 -23.82 -0.10
CA GLN A 88 18.05 -24.79 0.98
C GLN A 88 16.60 -25.16 1.37
N VAL A 89 15.71 -24.18 1.40
CA VAL A 89 14.29 -24.42 1.70
C VAL A 89 13.63 -25.17 0.57
N GLU A 90 13.85 -24.78 -0.69
CA GLU A 90 13.30 -25.43 -1.88
C GLU A 90 13.65 -26.94 -1.91
N GLN A 91 14.92 -27.28 -1.70
CA GLN A 91 15.42 -28.67 -1.76
C GLN A 91 14.90 -29.55 -0.61
N ARG A 92 14.67 -29.00 0.57
CA ARG A 92 14.34 -29.78 1.79
C ARG A 92 12.86 -29.79 2.14
N GLN A 93 12.07 -28.86 1.60
CA GLN A 93 10.65 -28.77 1.95
C GLN A 93 9.86 -29.99 1.46
N GLN A 94 8.85 -30.38 2.22
CA GLN A 94 7.95 -31.50 1.91
C GLN A 94 6.46 -31.10 1.97
N ALA A 95 6.17 -29.88 2.43
CA ALA A 95 4.80 -29.41 2.67
C ALA A 95 4.09 -28.98 1.38
N PHE A 96 4.86 -28.53 0.37
CA PHE A 96 4.31 -27.97 -0.85
C PHE A 96 4.40 -28.93 -2.02
N SER A 97 3.38 -28.93 -2.86
CA SER A 97 3.38 -29.63 -4.16
C SER A 97 4.21 -28.88 -5.20
N SER A 98 4.27 -27.57 -5.07
CA SER A 98 5.11 -26.66 -5.84
C SER A 98 5.42 -25.45 -4.96
N ILE A 99 6.64 -24.97 -4.99
CA ILE A 99 7.12 -23.80 -4.23
C ILE A 99 7.88 -22.88 -5.19
N ALA A 100 7.79 -21.60 -4.97
CA ALA A 100 8.41 -20.61 -5.84
C ALA A 100 8.95 -19.43 -5.04
N ALA A 101 10.00 -18.81 -5.57
CA ALA A 101 10.53 -17.54 -5.09
C ALA A 101 10.33 -16.46 -6.16
N TRP A 102 10.24 -15.22 -5.71
CA TRP A 102 10.19 -14.05 -6.58
C TRP A 102 10.85 -12.85 -5.93
N GLY A 103 11.33 -11.94 -6.77
CA GLY A 103 11.83 -10.62 -6.38
C GLY A 103 11.31 -9.58 -7.37
N ALA A 104 11.39 -8.31 -7.01
CA ALA A 104 11.00 -7.21 -7.88
C ALA A 104 12.09 -6.15 -7.91
N ASP A 105 12.33 -5.61 -9.11
CA ASP A 105 13.27 -4.51 -9.32
C ASP A 105 12.80 -3.62 -10.48
N ARG A 106 13.55 -2.59 -10.78
CA ARG A 106 13.34 -1.70 -11.93
C ARG A 106 14.57 -1.70 -12.80
N ASP A 107 14.43 -2.26 -14.00
CA ASP A 107 15.52 -2.37 -14.97
C ASP A 107 15.27 -1.45 -16.17
N ASN A 108 16.36 -0.96 -16.74
CA ASN A 108 16.32 -0.04 -17.85
C ASN A 108 16.27 -0.78 -19.20
N LEU A 109 15.25 -0.49 -20.01
CA LEU A 109 15.03 -1.05 -21.33
C LEU A 109 15.76 -0.30 -22.45
N ALA A 110 16.22 0.92 -22.20
CA ALA A 110 16.86 1.73 -23.22
C ALA A 110 18.19 1.11 -23.65
N THR A 111 18.47 1.13 -24.93
CA THR A 111 19.77 0.74 -25.50
C THR A 111 20.75 1.90 -25.58
N GLY A 112 20.32 3.09 -25.21
CA GLY A 112 21.02 4.38 -25.18
C GLY A 112 20.03 5.53 -25.16
N GLY A 113 20.48 6.72 -24.79
CA GLY A 113 19.65 7.92 -24.72
C GLY A 113 18.89 8.04 -23.38
N GLU A 114 17.62 8.39 -23.43
CA GLU A 114 16.76 8.55 -22.27
C GLU A 114 16.47 7.20 -21.59
N VAL A 115 16.44 7.22 -20.28
CA VAL A 115 16.17 6.03 -19.46
C VAL A 115 14.71 5.61 -19.61
N ASP A 116 14.47 4.33 -19.86
CA ASP A 116 13.14 3.71 -20.00
C ASP A 116 13.01 2.57 -18.98
N MET A 117 12.56 2.90 -17.76
CA MET A 117 12.49 1.94 -16.65
C MET A 117 11.24 1.07 -16.75
N ALA A 118 11.41 -0.23 -16.61
CA ALA A 118 10.33 -1.22 -16.49
C ALA A 118 10.32 -1.84 -15.09
N HIS A 119 9.14 -2.21 -14.62
CA HIS A 119 8.98 -3.04 -13.43
C HIS A 119 9.26 -4.49 -13.79
N VAL A 120 10.32 -5.04 -13.24
CA VAL A 120 10.78 -6.41 -13.52
C VAL A 120 10.47 -7.33 -12.34
N LEU A 121 9.87 -8.47 -12.66
CA LEU A 121 9.58 -9.56 -11.75
C LEU A 121 10.60 -10.68 -12.00
N TYR A 122 11.50 -10.88 -11.07
CA TYR A 122 12.39 -12.05 -11.05
C TYR A 122 11.61 -13.24 -10.50
N ALA A 123 11.33 -14.23 -11.34
CA ALA A 123 10.49 -15.37 -11.04
C ALA A 123 11.30 -16.67 -11.08
N SER A 124 11.27 -17.47 -10.01
CA SER A 124 11.83 -18.84 -10.08
C SER A 124 11.06 -19.69 -11.09
N GLY A 125 11.70 -20.72 -11.61
CA GLY A 125 11.14 -21.52 -12.71
C GLY A 125 9.76 -22.12 -12.46
N ASP A 126 9.40 -22.37 -11.22
CA ASP A 126 8.08 -22.88 -10.83
C ASP A 126 7.05 -21.80 -10.47
N PHE A 127 7.37 -20.54 -10.66
CA PHE A 127 6.50 -19.41 -10.25
C PHE A 127 5.10 -19.50 -10.88
N PHE A 128 5.01 -19.51 -12.20
CA PHE A 128 3.71 -19.56 -12.90
C PHE A 128 2.99 -20.89 -12.70
N ARG A 129 3.75 -22.00 -12.60
CA ARG A 129 3.20 -23.33 -12.30
C ARG A 129 2.58 -23.37 -10.90
N THR A 130 3.23 -22.81 -9.91
CA THR A 130 2.74 -22.74 -8.52
C THR A 130 1.44 -21.94 -8.45
N LEU A 131 1.32 -20.86 -9.22
CA LEU A 131 0.11 -20.05 -9.30
C LEU A 131 -0.99 -20.70 -10.18
N GLY A 132 -0.63 -21.62 -11.08
CA GLY A 132 -1.55 -22.19 -12.07
C GLY A 132 -1.94 -21.17 -13.14
N VAL A 133 -1.04 -20.24 -13.47
CA VAL A 133 -1.24 -19.23 -14.52
C VAL A 133 -0.90 -19.83 -15.89
N SER A 134 -1.84 -19.77 -16.82
CA SER A 134 -1.64 -20.17 -18.21
C SER A 134 -1.27 -18.97 -19.09
N PRO A 135 -0.45 -19.14 -20.14
CA PRO A 135 -0.10 -18.04 -21.05
C PRO A 135 -1.33 -17.57 -21.83
N PHE A 136 -1.40 -16.27 -22.10
CA PHE A 136 -2.31 -15.71 -23.09
C PHE A 136 -1.79 -15.96 -24.50
N LEU A 137 -0.47 -15.81 -24.71
CA LEU A 137 0.22 -16.01 -25.97
C LEU A 137 1.60 -16.62 -25.70
N GLY A 138 2.07 -17.52 -26.57
CA GLY A 138 3.37 -18.17 -26.41
C GLY A 138 3.40 -19.18 -25.26
N ARG A 139 4.48 -19.19 -24.49
CA ARG A 139 4.67 -19.99 -23.27
C ARG A 139 5.19 -19.12 -22.13
N LEU A 140 5.01 -19.54 -20.91
CA LEU A 140 5.58 -18.85 -19.74
C LEU A 140 6.90 -19.51 -19.28
N ILE A 141 7.66 -18.77 -18.49
CA ILE A 141 8.87 -19.25 -17.81
C ILE A 141 8.56 -20.53 -17.04
N SER A 142 9.46 -21.47 -17.16
CA SER A 142 9.40 -22.79 -16.54
C SER A 142 10.73 -23.15 -15.86
N ALA A 143 10.77 -24.25 -15.13
CA ALA A 143 11.97 -24.74 -14.47
C ALA A 143 13.14 -25.00 -15.44
N ALA A 144 12.86 -25.25 -16.72
CA ALA A 144 13.90 -25.39 -17.75
C ALA A 144 14.59 -24.07 -18.10
N ASP A 145 13.91 -22.94 -17.90
CA ASP A 145 14.42 -21.61 -18.19
C ASP A 145 15.25 -21.02 -17.03
N ASP A 146 15.07 -21.56 -15.80
CA ASP A 146 15.70 -21.10 -14.57
C ASP A 146 16.79 -22.08 -14.10
N GLN A 147 17.72 -22.41 -14.98
CA GLN A 147 18.84 -23.31 -14.70
C GLN A 147 20.18 -22.60 -14.87
N ASN A 148 21.24 -23.23 -14.38
CA ASN A 148 22.60 -22.74 -14.58
C ASN A 148 22.89 -22.48 -16.05
N GLY A 149 23.37 -21.28 -16.37
CA GLY A 149 23.61 -20.79 -17.71
C GLY A 149 22.48 -19.95 -18.30
N CYS A 150 21.33 -19.94 -17.63
CA CYS A 150 20.19 -19.04 -17.86
C CYS A 150 19.89 -18.76 -19.34
N ALA A 151 19.55 -19.80 -20.10
CA ALA A 151 19.20 -19.71 -21.53
C ALA A 151 17.77 -19.19 -21.77
N GLY A 152 17.08 -18.78 -20.69
CA GLY A 152 15.70 -18.35 -20.73
C GLY A 152 15.49 -17.01 -21.43
N GLY A 153 14.22 -16.67 -21.62
CA GLY A 153 13.78 -15.37 -22.10
C GLY A 153 12.90 -14.69 -21.08
N VAL A 154 12.06 -13.79 -21.54
CA VAL A 154 11.17 -13.00 -20.70
C VAL A 154 9.72 -13.22 -21.06
N ASP A 155 8.83 -13.09 -20.08
CA ASP A 155 7.39 -13.00 -20.29
C ASP A 155 6.93 -11.55 -20.07
N LEU A 156 6.05 -11.09 -20.95
CA LEU A 156 5.47 -9.76 -20.84
C LEU A 156 4.15 -9.82 -20.09
N SER A 157 3.88 -8.82 -19.27
CA SER A 157 2.52 -8.62 -18.80
C SER A 157 1.61 -8.23 -19.96
N TYR A 158 0.33 -8.59 -19.88
CA TYR A 158 -0.64 -8.23 -20.92
C TYR A 158 -0.69 -6.72 -21.18
N SER A 159 -0.65 -5.91 -20.13
CA SER A 159 -0.70 -4.45 -20.23
C SER A 159 0.54 -3.87 -20.90
N PHE A 160 1.72 -4.37 -20.58
CA PHE A 160 2.97 -3.94 -21.20
C PHE A 160 3.03 -4.34 -22.69
N TRP A 161 2.63 -5.57 -23.01
CA TRP A 161 2.53 -6.04 -24.40
C TRP A 161 1.58 -5.18 -25.23
N GLN A 162 0.41 -4.80 -24.69
CA GLN A 162 -0.50 -3.89 -25.37
C GLN A 162 0.12 -2.50 -25.59
N ARG A 163 0.74 -1.91 -24.57
CA ARG A 163 1.33 -0.57 -24.67
C ARG A 163 2.52 -0.51 -25.62
N ARG A 164 3.44 -1.48 -25.55
CA ARG A 164 4.72 -1.43 -26.28
C ARG A 164 4.69 -2.10 -27.62
N TYR A 165 3.88 -3.14 -27.79
CA TYR A 165 3.82 -3.94 -29.01
C TYR A 165 2.46 -3.87 -29.72
N GLY A 166 1.54 -3.02 -29.27
CA GLY A 166 0.21 -2.86 -29.85
C GLY A 166 -0.64 -4.12 -29.85
N GLY A 167 -0.36 -5.06 -28.95
CA GLY A 167 -1.10 -6.33 -28.86
C GLY A 167 -0.85 -7.30 -30.02
N THR A 168 0.27 -7.18 -30.74
CA THR A 168 0.55 -8.03 -31.92
C THR A 168 1.22 -9.35 -31.50
N ALA A 169 0.74 -10.47 -32.07
CA ALA A 169 1.33 -11.80 -31.79
C ALA A 169 2.79 -11.91 -32.27
N SER A 170 3.22 -11.08 -33.23
CA SER A 170 4.60 -11.03 -33.71
C SER A 170 5.61 -10.50 -32.68
N ALA A 171 5.18 -10.15 -31.45
CA ALA A 171 6.07 -9.83 -30.35
C ALA A 171 6.84 -11.08 -29.85
N ILE A 172 6.21 -12.26 -29.91
CA ILE A 172 6.85 -13.52 -29.51
C ILE A 172 8.05 -13.82 -30.40
N GLY A 173 9.17 -14.19 -29.75
CA GLY A 173 10.45 -14.45 -30.42
C GLY A 173 11.25 -13.19 -30.77
N LYS A 174 10.69 -11.98 -30.64
CA LYS A 174 11.49 -10.75 -30.69
C LYS A 174 12.36 -10.62 -29.45
N THR A 175 13.40 -9.82 -29.56
CA THR A 175 14.31 -9.52 -28.47
C THR A 175 13.91 -8.22 -27.78
N ILE A 176 13.93 -8.22 -26.46
CA ILE A 176 13.87 -7.03 -25.61
C ILE A 176 15.19 -6.91 -24.83
N THR A 177 15.64 -5.69 -24.62
CA THR A 177 16.90 -5.44 -23.91
C THR A 177 16.62 -5.00 -22.49
N LEU A 178 17.26 -5.63 -21.52
CA LEU A 178 17.24 -5.28 -20.09
C LEU A 178 18.67 -5.00 -19.66
N GLU A 179 18.95 -3.83 -19.12
CA GLU A 179 20.29 -3.37 -18.71
C GLU A 179 21.39 -3.62 -19.78
N GLY A 180 21.04 -3.49 -21.06
CA GLY A 180 21.94 -3.75 -22.17
C GLY A 180 22.03 -5.21 -22.61
N HIS A 181 21.39 -6.15 -21.93
CA HIS A 181 21.39 -7.58 -22.25
C HIS A 181 20.14 -7.99 -23.04
N PRO A 182 20.27 -8.66 -24.17
CA PRO A 182 19.15 -9.05 -24.99
C PRO A 182 18.50 -10.35 -24.48
N PHE A 183 17.15 -10.37 -24.37
CA PHE A 183 16.36 -11.54 -24.00
C PHE A 183 15.24 -11.79 -25.02
N PRO A 184 15.00 -13.03 -25.45
CA PRO A 184 13.86 -13.35 -26.32
C PRO A 184 12.56 -13.29 -25.52
N ILE A 185 11.50 -12.80 -26.14
CA ILE A 185 10.14 -12.80 -25.58
C ILE A 185 9.53 -14.19 -25.77
N LEU A 186 9.22 -14.88 -24.66
CA LEU A 186 8.67 -16.24 -24.64
C LEU A 186 7.15 -16.24 -24.69
N GLY A 187 6.53 -15.36 -23.93
CA GLY A 187 5.09 -15.34 -23.77
C GLY A 187 4.53 -14.04 -23.23
N VAL A 188 3.20 -14.04 -23.13
CA VAL A 188 2.40 -12.97 -22.53
C VAL A 188 1.49 -13.56 -21.50
N THR A 189 1.45 -12.99 -20.29
CA THR A 189 0.53 -13.40 -19.23
C THR A 189 -0.92 -12.99 -19.54
N PRO A 190 -1.93 -13.65 -18.96
CA PRO A 190 -3.32 -13.29 -19.19
C PRO A 190 -3.67 -11.91 -18.63
N PRO A 191 -4.68 -11.21 -19.19
CA PRO A 191 -5.06 -9.85 -18.80
C PRO A 191 -5.50 -9.73 -17.34
N SER A 192 -5.97 -10.83 -16.76
CA SER A 192 -6.36 -10.88 -15.34
C SER A 192 -5.18 -10.98 -14.37
N PHE A 193 -3.97 -11.35 -14.84
CA PHE A 193 -2.80 -11.56 -13.99
C PHE A 193 -1.86 -10.36 -14.06
N TYR A 194 -1.70 -9.67 -12.99
CA TYR A 194 -0.84 -8.48 -12.84
C TYR A 194 0.31 -8.70 -11.83
N GLY A 195 0.46 -9.91 -11.31
CA GLY A 195 1.49 -10.29 -10.34
C GLY A 195 0.90 -10.82 -9.04
N VAL A 196 1.76 -11.00 -8.05
CA VAL A 196 1.40 -11.49 -6.70
C VAL A 196 1.41 -10.38 -5.65
N SER A 197 1.91 -9.19 -5.99
CA SER A 197 1.93 -8.01 -5.13
C SER A 197 0.68 -7.15 -5.34
N VAL A 198 -0.01 -6.84 -4.26
CA VAL A 198 -1.20 -5.97 -4.29
C VAL A 198 -0.76 -4.51 -4.21
N GLY A 199 -1.25 -3.70 -5.12
CA GLY A 199 -0.86 -2.29 -5.25
C GLY A 199 0.25 -2.06 -6.27
N ASP A 200 0.83 -3.13 -6.80
CA ASP A 200 1.90 -3.09 -7.77
C ASP A 200 1.58 -3.95 -9.02
N ARG A 201 2.33 -3.75 -10.09
CA ARG A 201 2.26 -4.57 -11.29
C ARG A 201 3.64 -4.71 -11.89
N PHE A 202 3.90 -5.83 -12.56
CA PHE A 202 5.10 -5.99 -13.34
C PHE A 202 4.85 -5.68 -14.83
N ASP A 203 5.90 -5.30 -15.53
CA ASP A 203 5.92 -5.15 -16.98
C ASP A 203 6.52 -6.39 -17.63
N ILE A 204 7.61 -6.89 -17.07
CA ILE A 204 8.39 -8.01 -17.58
C ILE A 204 8.67 -9.00 -16.44
N ALA A 205 8.48 -10.29 -16.69
CA ALA A 205 8.97 -11.34 -15.82
C ALA A 205 10.20 -12.00 -16.46
N ILE A 206 11.23 -12.27 -15.62
CA ILE A 206 12.50 -12.88 -16.03
C ILE A 206 12.87 -13.99 -15.04
N PRO A 207 13.55 -15.08 -15.45
CA PRO A 207 14.01 -16.09 -14.52
C PRO A 207 14.98 -15.54 -13.48
N VAL A 208 14.95 -16.06 -12.24
CA VAL A 208 15.86 -15.67 -11.16
C VAL A 208 17.33 -15.85 -11.56
N CYS A 209 17.65 -16.89 -12.33
CA CYS A 209 19.01 -17.13 -12.83
C CYS A 209 19.56 -15.98 -13.69
N ALA A 210 18.72 -15.11 -14.25
CA ALA A 210 19.14 -13.97 -15.07
C ALA A 210 19.66 -12.79 -14.24
N GLU A 211 19.42 -12.79 -12.92
CA GLU A 211 19.87 -11.70 -12.05
C GLU A 211 21.38 -11.42 -12.17
N PRO A 212 22.30 -12.41 -12.16
CA PRO A 212 23.73 -12.13 -12.34
C PRO A 212 24.13 -11.63 -13.75
N ILE A 213 23.26 -11.80 -14.73
CA ILE A 213 23.46 -11.26 -16.08
C ILE A 213 23.12 -9.78 -16.10
N ILE A 214 22.04 -9.41 -15.40
CA ILE A 214 21.54 -8.04 -15.25
C ILE A 214 22.46 -7.23 -14.31
N HIS A 215 22.63 -7.72 -13.07
CA HIS A 215 23.42 -7.08 -12.02
C HIS A 215 24.81 -7.75 -11.95
N GLN A 216 25.73 -7.28 -12.78
CA GLN A 216 27.07 -7.90 -12.89
C GLN A 216 28.01 -7.54 -11.73
N GLY A 217 28.93 -8.43 -11.44
CA GLY A 217 30.01 -8.22 -10.49
C GLY A 217 29.51 -8.12 -9.04
N GLN A 218 30.05 -7.15 -8.31
CA GLN A 218 29.73 -6.94 -6.88
C GLN A 218 28.26 -6.59 -6.60
N PHE A 219 27.53 -6.12 -7.61
CA PHE A 219 26.13 -5.70 -7.47
C PHE A 219 25.13 -6.85 -7.55
N SER A 220 25.56 -8.05 -8.00
CA SER A 220 24.68 -9.21 -8.06
C SER A 220 24.27 -9.69 -6.67
N PHE A 221 22.97 -9.96 -6.49
CA PHE A 221 22.41 -10.53 -5.26
C PHE A 221 22.71 -12.04 -5.14
N ILE A 222 23.08 -12.69 -6.25
CA ILE A 222 23.35 -14.13 -6.32
C ILE A 222 24.85 -14.43 -6.32
N THR A 223 25.64 -13.72 -7.12
CA THR A 223 27.06 -14.00 -7.34
C THR A 223 28.00 -12.88 -6.88
N GLY A 224 27.46 -11.78 -6.34
CA GLY A 224 28.23 -10.67 -5.83
C GLY A 224 29.02 -10.98 -4.55
N ASP A 225 29.53 -9.94 -3.91
CA ASP A 225 30.42 -10.07 -2.74
C ASP A 225 29.70 -10.63 -1.50
N ARG A 226 28.38 -10.45 -1.40
CA ARG A 226 27.58 -10.79 -0.20
C ARG A 226 26.26 -11.50 -0.51
N PRO A 227 26.25 -12.63 -1.23
CA PRO A 227 25.00 -13.28 -1.65
C PRO A 227 24.21 -13.84 -0.46
N ARG A 228 24.87 -14.15 0.66
CA ARG A 228 24.22 -14.64 1.90
C ARG A 228 23.66 -13.52 2.78
N GLU A 229 23.92 -12.26 2.43
CA GLU A 229 23.42 -11.05 3.09
C GLU A 229 22.51 -10.23 2.19
N SER A 230 22.31 -10.66 0.93
CA SER A 230 21.41 -10.00 -0.01
C SER A 230 20.02 -10.61 0.11
N TRP A 231 19.17 -9.91 0.85
CA TRP A 231 17.77 -10.27 1.09
C TRP A 231 16.92 -9.60 0.00
N TRP A 232 16.34 -10.37 -0.90
CA TRP A 232 15.61 -9.81 -2.03
C TRP A 232 14.48 -10.70 -2.57
N LEU A 233 14.39 -11.95 -2.08
CA LEU A 233 13.37 -12.89 -2.51
C LEU A 233 12.25 -13.03 -1.48
N SER A 234 11.06 -13.24 -1.99
CA SER A 234 9.89 -13.70 -1.25
C SER A 234 9.52 -15.10 -1.71
N VAL A 235 9.02 -15.92 -0.81
CA VAL A 235 8.74 -17.33 -1.06
C VAL A 235 7.28 -17.65 -0.79
N PHE A 236 6.68 -18.39 -1.70
CA PHE A 236 5.33 -18.94 -1.53
C PHE A 236 5.22 -20.32 -2.17
N GLY A 237 4.23 -21.08 -1.78
CA GLY A 237 4.01 -22.39 -2.34
C GLY A 237 2.56 -22.84 -2.28
N ARG A 238 2.24 -23.87 -3.05
CA ARG A 238 0.94 -24.54 -3.03
C ARG A 238 1.01 -25.74 -2.10
N LEU A 239 0.22 -25.72 -1.05
CA LEU A 239 0.15 -26.83 -0.07
C LEU A 239 -0.25 -28.13 -0.76
N LYS A 240 0.34 -29.25 -0.35
CA LYS A 240 -0.09 -30.58 -0.77
C LYS A 240 -1.50 -30.91 -0.26
N PRO A 241 -2.27 -31.75 -0.94
CA PRO A 241 -3.55 -32.21 -0.46
C PRO A 241 -3.46 -32.78 0.96
N GLY A 242 -4.38 -32.35 1.84
CA GLY A 242 -4.41 -32.76 3.25
C GLY A 242 -3.39 -32.05 4.16
N TRP A 243 -2.63 -31.07 3.66
CA TRP A 243 -1.79 -30.21 4.48
C TRP A 243 -2.51 -28.91 4.83
N ASN A 244 -2.22 -28.39 6.01
CA ASN A 244 -2.64 -27.06 6.45
C ASN A 244 -1.42 -26.21 6.85
N LEU A 245 -1.64 -24.94 7.13
CA LEU A 245 -0.58 -23.99 7.48
C LEU A 245 0.23 -24.45 8.70
N GLN A 246 -0.44 -24.93 9.75
CA GLN A 246 0.23 -25.36 10.98
C GLN A 246 1.18 -26.55 10.73
N ARG A 247 0.73 -27.53 9.96
CA ARG A 247 1.55 -28.69 9.58
C ARG A 247 2.72 -28.28 8.69
N ALA A 248 2.50 -27.35 7.76
CA ALA A 248 3.57 -26.80 6.91
C ALA A 248 4.60 -26.03 7.74
N THR A 249 4.18 -25.17 8.65
CA THR A 249 5.07 -24.46 9.59
C THR A 249 5.91 -25.44 10.41
N ALA A 250 5.28 -26.48 10.95
CA ALA A 250 6.01 -27.49 11.74
C ALA A 250 7.07 -28.22 10.90
N GLN A 251 6.76 -28.60 9.66
CA GLN A 251 7.74 -29.24 8.75
C GLN A 251 8.87 -28.28 8.38
N LEU A 252 8.57 -27.02 8.05
CA LEU A 252 9.60 -26.01 7.78
C LEU A 252 10.50 -25.77 9.00
N GLY A 253 9.94 -25.77 10.20
CA GLY A 253 10.70 -25.68 11.44
C GLY A 253 11.71 -26.83 11.63
N THR A 254 11.45 -28.01 11.09
CA THR A 254 12.39 -29.15 11.16
C THR A 254 13.60 -29.00 10.23
N ILE A 255 13.45 -28.32 9.11
CA ILE A 255 14.53 -28.14 8.13
C ILE A 255 15.34 -26.87 8.36
N MET A 256 14.75 -25.90 9.06
CA MET A 256 15.34 -24.55 9.23
C MET A 256 16.72 -24.57 9.88
N PRO A 257 17.00 -25.32 10.97
CA PRO A 257 18.33 -25.33 11.58
C PRO A 257 19.42 -25.74 10.61
N ALA A 258 19.19 -26.78 9.79
CA ALA A 258 20.16 -27.22 8.79
C ALA A 258 20.33 -26.20 7.66
N ALA A 259 19.23 -25.60 7.18
CA ALA A 259 19.26 -24.59 6.14
C ALA A 259 20.03 -23.35 6.59
N LEU A 260 19.80 -22.87 7.80
CA LEU A 260 20.51 -21.72 8.36
C LEU A 260 22.00 -22.01 8.54
N HIS A 261 22.37 -23.17 9.06
CA HIS A 261 23.79 -23.54 9.23
C HIS A 261 24.57 -23.53 7.91
N GLU A 262 23.99 -23.98 6.82
CA GLU A 262 24.64 -23.99 5.51
C GLU A 262 24.72 -22.60 4.86
N THR A 263 23.89 -21.67 5.32
CA THR A 263 23.77 -20.32 4.73
C THR A 263 24.27 -19.21 5.64
N ILE A 264 24.96 -19.52 6.73
CA ILE A 264 25.56 -18.51 7.61
C ILE A 264 26.40 -17.54 6.78
N PRO A 265 26.14 -16.22 6.86
CA PRO A 265 26.99 -15.23 6.22
C PRO A 265 28.40 -15.25 6.85
N PRO A 266 29.47 -15.36 6.04
CA PRO A 266 30.85 -15.47 6.56
C PRO A 266 31.29 -14.19 7.28
N GLN A 267 30.59 -13.08 7.08
CA GLN A 267 30.90 -11.79 7.68
C GLN A 267 30.30 -11.61 9.07
N TYR A 268 29.38 -12.51 9.50
CA TYR A 268 28.74 -12.39 10.81
C TYR A 268 29.70 -12.76 11.93
N ASP A 269 29.71 -11.95 12.98
CA ASP A 269 30.35 -12.28 14.24
C ASP A 269 29.56 -13.33 15.02
N ALA A 270 30.06 -13.74 16.18
CA ALA A 270 29.43 -14.79 17.00
C ALA A 270 28.01 -14.41 17.44
N GLU A 271 27.73 -13.13 17.68
CA GLU A 271 26.42 -12.64 18.06
C GLU A 271 25.47 -12.60 16.85
N GLY A 272 25.93 -12.10 15.73
CA GLY A 272 25.19 -12.13 14.46
C GLY A 272 24.83 -13.56 14.02
N VAL A 273 25.76 -14.51 14.14
CA VAL A 273 25.50 -15.94 13.89
C VAL A 273 24.41 -16.47 14.85
N LYS A 274 24.49 -16.13 16.13
CA LYS A 274 23.48 -16.54 17.11
C LYS A 274 22.08 -16.01 16.74
N HIS A 275 21.99 -14.76 16.36
CA HIS A 275 20.72 -14.16 15.91
C HIS A 275 20.22 -14.77 14.61
N TYR A 276 21.09 -15.00 13.63
CA TYR A 276 20.75 -15.65 12.38
C TYR A 276 20.19 -17.06 12.59
N LEU A 277 20.85 -17.85 13.44
CA LEU A 277 20.42 -19.22 13.77
C LEU A 277 19.11 -19.27 14.60
N ALA A 278 18.67 -18.14 15.15
CA ALA A 278 17.41 -18.02 15.87
C ALA A 278 16.20 -17.71 14.96
N PHE A 279 16.42 -17.52 13.66
CA PHE A 279 15.32 -17.32 12.72
C PHE A 279 14.41 -18.54 12.64
N THR A 280 13.11 -18.27 12.55
CA THR A 280 12.11 -19.31 12.37
C THR A 280 11.27 -19.06 11.13
N LEU A 281 10.82 -20.14 10.49
CA LEU A 281 9.90 -20.08 9.37
C LEU A 281 8.46 -20.31 9.85
N GLU A 282 7.56 -19.50 9.37
CA GLU A 282 6.13 -19.72 9.52
C GLU A 282 5.43 -19.63 8.16
N THR A 283 4.25 -20.25 8.08
CA THR A 283 3.41 -20.12 6.88
C THR A 283 2.20 -19.26 7.17
N ARG A 284 1.93 -18.32 6.23
CA ARG A 284 0.77 -17.43 6.26
C ARG A 284 -0.11 -17.64 5.04
N PRO A 285 -1.42 -17.37 5.10
CA PRO A 285 -2.28 -17.47 3.91
C PRO A 285 -1.80 -16.56 2.79
N ALA A 286 -1.70 -17.09 1.56
CA ALA A 286 -1.31 -16.33 0.37
C ALA A 286 -2.47 -16.08 -0.60
N ALA A 287 -3.69 -16.45 -0.24
CA ALA A 287 -4.84 -16.29 -1.13
C ALA A 287 -5.04 -14.87 -1.65
N ASN A 288 -4.69 -13.88 -0.86
CA ASN A 288 -4.82 -12.45 -1.16
C ASN A 288 -3.50 -11.81 -1.63
N GLY A 289 -2.48 -12.61 -1.94
CA GLY A 289 -1.16 -12.12 -2.36
C GLY A 289 -0.35 -11.41 -1.28
N PHE A 290 0.76 -10.81 -1.69
CA PHE A 290 1.63 -9.98 -0.86
C PHE A 290 1.12 -8.53 -0.86
N SER A 291 1.19 -7.84 0.26
CA SER A 291 0.73 -6.45 0.35
C SER A 291 1.35 -5.73 1.55
N SER A 292 2.31 -4.85 1.30
CA SER A 292 2.77 -3.87 2.29
C SER A 292 1.66 -2.89 2.66
N MET A 293 0.84 -2.50 1.68
CA MET A 293 -0.33 -1.64 1.92
C MET A 293 -1.33 -2.25 2.91
N ARG A 294 -1.42 -3.60 2.97
CA ARG A 294 -2.31 -4.28 3.94
C ARG A 294 -1.83 -4.07 5.36
N ASP A 295 -0.53 -4.10 5.58
CA ASP A 295 0.06 -3.93 6.91
C ASP A 295 0.03 -2.44 7.32
N ASP A 296 0.31 -1.52 6.40
CA ASP A 296 0.39 -0.09 6.69
C ASP A 296 -0.97 0.62 6.69
N ALA A 297 -1.88 0.25 5.77
CA ALA A 297 -3.15 0.98 5.56
C ALA A 297 -4.39 0.29 6.16
N SER A 298 -4.26 -0.85 6.83
CA SER A 298 -5.43 -1.58 7.31
C SER A 298 -6.25 -0.81 8.35
N ASP A 299 -5.60 -0.23 9.34
CA ASP A 299 -6.28 0.50 10.42
C ASP A 299 -6.88 1.82 9.95
N PRO A 300 -6.18 2.66 9.15
CA PRO A 300 -6.76 3.82 8.51
C PRO A 300 -8.02 3.54 7.68
N LEU A 301 -8.04 2.46 6.89
CA LEU A 301 -9.20 2.13 6.05
C LEU A 301 -10.44 1.74 6.88
N TRP A 302 -10.27 0.99 7.97
CA TRP A 302 -11.37 0.67 8.88
C TRP A 302 -11.88 1.91 9.62
N LEU A 303 -10.99 2.81 10.01
CA LEU A 303 -11.37 4.09 10.60
C LEU A 303 -12.20 4.93 9.62
N LEU A 304 -11.75 5.04 8.37
CA LEU A 304 -12.48 5.75 7.31
C LEU A 304 -13.85 5.13 7.04
N LEU A 305 -13.96 3.79 7.03
CA LEU A 305 -15.24 3.10 6.88
C LEU A 305 -16.16 3.41 8.08
N GLY A 306 -15.65 3.42 9.29
CA GLY A 306 -16.39 3.81 10.48
C GLY A 306 -16.91 5.26 10.41
N LEU A 307 -16.05 6.20 10.04
CA LEU A 307 -16.42 7.62 9.89
C LEU A 307 -17.46 7.81 8.78
N SER A 308 -17.31 7.17 7.63
CA SER A 308 -18.30 7.25 6.56
C SER A 308 -19.63 6.59 6.95
N GLY A 309 -19.59 5.54 7.77
CA GLY A 309 -20.77 4.93 8.39
C GLY A 309 -21.51 5.90 9.31
N LEU A 310 -20.79 6.72 10.10
CA LEU A 310 -21.39 7.77 10.91
C LEU A 310 -22.08 8.83 10.04
N VAL A 311 -21.47 9.23 8.92
CA VAL A 311 -22.09 10.15 7.94
C VAL A 311 -23.40 9.55 7.41
N LEU A 312 -23.41 8.26 7.06
CA LEU A 312 -24.61 7.56 6.60
C LEU A 312 -25.69 7.52 7.70
N LEU A 313 -25.33 7.30 8.95
CA LEU A 313 -26.28 7.33 10.07
C LEU A 313 -26.91 8.72 10.26
N ILE A 314 -26.13 9.79 10.15
CA ILE A 314 -26.65 11.16 10.17
C ILE A 314 -27.60 11.40 8.99
N ALA A 315 -27.23 10.95 7.80
CA ALA A 315 -28.07 11.00 6.61
C ALA A 315 -29.41 10.28 6.81
N CYS A 316 -29.37 9.07 7.41
CA CYS A 316 -30.55 8.30 7.77
C CYS A 316 -31.44 9.03 8.80
N ALA A 317 -30.84 9.63 9.83
CA ALA A 317 -31.58 10.40 10.84
C ALA A 317 -32.26 11.64 10.22
N ASN A 318 -31.56 12.35 9.34
CA ASN A 318 -32.12 13.47 8.59
C ASN A 318 -33.31 13.05 7.74
N LEU A 319 -33.17 11.95 7.00
CA LEU A 319 -34.22 11.43 6.14
C LEU A 319 -35.42 10.92 6.96
N ALA A 320 -35.16 10.26 8.09
CA ALA A 320 -36.22 9.85 9.02
C ALA A 320 -37.01 11.06 9.53
N ASN A 321 -36.36 12.15 9.92
CA ASN A 321 -37.02 13.39 10.35
C ASN A 321 -37.86 14.01 9.23
N LEU A 322 -37.32 14.04 8.00
CA LEU A 322 -38.05 14.52 6.82
C LEU A 322 -39.29 13.66 6.50
N LEU A 323 -39.14 12.33 6.58
CA LEU A 323 -40.29 11.41 6.37
C LEU A 323 -41.32 11.50 7.47
N LEU A 324 -40.94 11.70 8.74
CA LEU A 324 -41.85 11.95 9.85
C LEU A 324 -42.64 13.26 9.67
N ALA A 325 -41.97 14.33 9.24
CA ALA A 325 -42.65 15.60 8.93
C ALA A 325 -43.67 15.43 7.79
N ARG A 326 -43.29 14.69 6.73
CA ARG A 326 -44.16 14.40 5.58
C ARG A 326 -45.34 13.49 5.97
N ALA A 327 -45.12 12.48 6.83
CA ALA A 327 -46.17 11.62 7.34
C ALA A 327 -47.19 12.42 8.15
N SER A 328 -46.73 13.43 8.90
CA SER A 328 -47.62 14.33 9.66
C SER A 328 -48.56 15.15 8.77
N SER A 329 -48.06 15.66 7.64
CA SER A 329 -48.90 16.44 6.71
C SER A 329 -49.98 15.58 6.03
N ARG A 330 -49.82 14.23 6.04
CA ARG A 330 -50.78 13.27 5.46
C ARG A 330 -51.60 12.50 6.50
N GLU A 331 -51.54 12.91 7.76
CA GLU A 331 -52.19 12.20 8.87
C GLU A 331 -53.72 12.07 8.66
N ARG A 332 -54.39 13.10 8.13
CA ARG A 332 -55.80 13.05 7.79
C ARG A 332 -56.12 12.05 6.67
N GLU A 333 -55.29 12.01 5.62
CA GLU A 333 -55.46 11.08 4.50
C GLU A 333 -55.29 9.62 4.98
N ILE A 334 -54.31 9.35 5.83
CA ILE A 334 -54.06 8.04 6.42
C ILE A 334 -55.22 7.63 7.35
N ALA A 335 -55.72 8.54 8.18
CA ALA A 335 -56.83 8.29 9.08
C ALA A 335 -58.15 7.96 8.31
N VAL A 336 -58.42 8.67 7.22
CA VAL A 336 -59.59 8.39 6.35
C VAL A 336 -59.48 7.00 5.71
N ARG A 337 -58.28 6.62 5.22
CA ARG A 337 -58.05 5.28 4.63
C ARG A 337 -58.22 4.16 5.65
N LEU A 338 -57.74 4.36 6.89
CA LEU A 338 -57.98 3.41 7.99
C LEU A 338 -59.45 3.29 8.36
N ALA A 339 -60.19 4.41 8.39
CA ALA A 339 -61.61 4.43 8.66
C ALA A 339 -62.42 3.73 7.56
N LEU A 340 -61.96 3.75 6.32
CA LEU A 340 -62.55 3.03 5.17
C LEU A 340 -62.14 1.55 5.10
N GLY A 341 -61.41 1.02 6.11
CA GLY A 341 -61.07 -0.40 6.24
C GLY A 341 -59.73 -0.83 5.64
N ALA A 342 -58.83 0.12 5.31
CA ALA A 342 -57.48 -0.27 4.88
C ALA A 342 -56.69 -0.94 6.02
N SER A 343 -56.08 -2.09 5.77
CA SER A 343 -55.27 -2.78 6.78
C SER A 343 -53.98 -2.01 7.10
N ARG A 344 -53.56 -2.01 8.38
CA ARG A 344 -52.34 -1.37 8.85
C ARG A 344 -51.08 -1.88 8.11
N GLY A 345 -51.00 -3.19 7.85
CA GLY A 345 -49.92 -3.79 7.11
C GLY A 345 -49.79 -3.25 5.68
N ARG A 346 -50.89 -2.93 5.02
CA ARG A 346 -50.90 -2.35 3.66
C ARG A 346 -50.34 -0.93 3.65
N LEU A 347 -50.64 -0.11 4.66
CA LEU A 347 -50.11 1.24 4.80
C LEU A 347 -48.59 1.22 5.14
N ILE A 348 -48.19 0.34 6.06
CA ILE A 348 -46.77 0.14 6.39
C ILE A 348 -46.01 -0.32 5.15
N GLY A 349 -46.49 -1.32 4.41
CA GLY A 349 -45.90 -1.79 3.18
C GLY A 349 -45.78 -0.71 2.09
N GLN A 350 -46.77 0.20 2.00
CA GLN A 350 -46.72 1.33 1.08
C GLN A 350 -45.63 2.34 1.46
N LEU A 351 -45.51 2.72 2.74
CA LEU A 351 -44.48 3.65 3.22
C LEU A 351 -43.07 3.06 3.09
N LEU A 352 -42.94 1.76 3.40
CA LEU A 352 -41.68 1.05 3.20
C LEU A 352 -41.30 0.97 1.72
N SER A 353 -42.26 0.82 0.80
CA SER A 353 -41.96 0.82 -0.64
C SER A 353 -41.48 2.19 -1.15
N GLU A 354 -42.04 3.31 -0.61
CA GLU A 354 -41.56 4.67 -0.91
C GLU A 354 -40.10 4.83 -0.43
N SER A 355 -39.78 4.38 0.81
CA SER A 355 -38.42 4.43 1.36
C SER A 355 -37.44 3.52 0.61
N ALA A 356 -37.89 2.32 0.21
CA ALA A 356 -37.10 1.39 -0.58
C ALA A 356 -36.76 1.95 -1.97
N LEU A 357 -37.68 2.61 -2.63
CA LEU A 357 -37.43 3.27 -3.92
C LEU A 357 -36.39 4.38 -3.81
N LEU A 358 -36.45 5.19 -2.74
CA LEU A 358 -35.44 6.22 -2.46
C LEU A 358 -34.07 5.59 -2.19
N ALA A 359 -34.02 4.49 -1.41
CA ALA A 359 -32.78 3.79 -1.09
C ALA A 359 -32.15 3.13 -2.33
N VAL A 360 -32.97 2.50 -3.18
CA VAL A 360 -32.50 1.92 -4.45
C VAL A 360 -31.97 2.99 -5.39
N ALA A 361 -32.69 4.09 -5.57
CA ALA A 361 -32.22 5.20 -6.38
C ALA A 361 -30.93 5.81 -5.82
N GLY A 362 -30.87 5.99 -4.48
CA GLY A 362 -29.66 6.42 -3.78
C GLY A 362 -28.49 5.45 -3.95
N ALA A 363 -28.73 4.13 -3.89
CA ALA A 363 -27.70 3.12 -4.09
C ALA A 363 -27.18 3.08 -5.54
N VAL A 364 -28.04 3.24 -6.54
CA VAL A 364 -27.61 3.32 -7.94
C VAL A 364 -26.75 4.56 -8.19
N CYS A 365 -27.21 5.73 -7.76
CA CYS A 365 -26.41 6.96 -7.85
C CYS A 365 -25.12 6.88 -7.01
N GLY A 366 -25.23 6.27 -5.81
CA GLY A 366 -24.10 6.03 -4.92
C GLY A 366 -23.06 5.06 -5.51
N GLY A 367 -23.49 4.02 -6.24
CA GLY A 367 -22.57 3.11 -6.95
C GLY A 367 -21.77 3.83 -8.03
N PHE A 368 -22.41 4.72 -8.80
CA PHE A 368 -21.71 5.57 -9.75
C PHE A 368 -20.71 6.51 -9.06
N LEU A 369 -21.15 7.15 -7.96
CA LEU A 369 -20.28 8.02 -7.16
C LEU A 369 -19.11 7.23 -6.54
N ALA A 370 -19.35 6.02 -6.08
CA ALA A 370 -18.31 5.14 -5.53
C ALA A 370 -17.20 4.86 -6.55
N ALA A 371 -17.56 4.56 -7.80
CA ALA A 371 -16.60 4.34 -8.87
C ALA A 371 -15.72 5.59 -9.13
N VAL A 372 -16.31 6.78 -9.14
CA VAL A 372 -15.56 8.03 -9.31
C VAL A 372 -14.64 8.29 -8.12
N LEU A 373 -15.15 8.14 -6.89
CA LEU A 373 -14.39 8.41 -5.66
C LEU A 373 -13.24 7.44 -5.49
N SER A 374 -13.43 6.14 -5.74
CA SER A 374 -12.37 5.14 -5.58
C SER A 374 -11.21 5.37 -6.56
N HIS A 375 -11.50 5.68 -7.81
CA HIS A 375 -10.46 6.03 -8.79
C HIS A 375 -9.72 7.33 -8.41
N SER A 376 -10.45 8.33 -7.93
CA SER A 376 -9.84 9.59 -7.47
C SER A 376 -8.94 9.39 -6.26
N LEU A 377 -9.32 8.52 -5.32
CA LEU A 377 -8.50 8.20 -4.14
C LEU A 377 -7.20 7.49 -4.54
N VAL A 378 -7.26 6.51 -5.45
CA VAL A 378 -6.06 5.83 -5.94
C VAL A 378 -5.16 6.79 -6.72
N ALA A 379 -5.73 7.65 -7.56
CA ALA A 379 -4.97 8.67 -8.27
C ALA A 379 -4.29 9.69 -7.32
N PHE A 380 -4.92 9.99 -6.18
CA PHE A 380 -4.35 10.89 -5.17
C PHE A 380 -3.18 10.25 -4.41
N ILE A 381 -3.24 8.95 -4.13
CA ILE A 381 -2.18 8.21 -3.44
C ILE A 381 -1.02 7.88 -4.40
N SER A 382 -1.31 7.77 -5.69
CA SER A 382 -0.34 7.42 -6.72
C SER A 382 0.58 8.60 -7.03
N THR A 383 1.89 8.39 -6.95
CA THR A 383 2.90 9.39 -7.32
C THR A 383 3.65 8.97 -8.58
N PRO A 384 4.28 9.90 -9.34
CA PRO A 384 5.08 9.53 -10.52
C PRO A 384 6.22 8.56 -10.20
N GLY A 385 6.78 8.64 -8.99
CA GLY A 385 7.85 7.74 -8.54
C GLY A 385 7.38 6.40 -7.99
N ASN A 386 6.10 6.33 -7.53
CA ASN A 386 5.51 5.11 -6.97
C ASN A 386 4.03 5.01 -7.37
N PRO A 387 3.73 4.60 -8.61
CA PRO A 387 2.37 4.46 -9.11
C PRO A 387 1.68 3.27 -8.42
N VAL A 388 0.58 3.54 -7.72
CA VAL A 388 -0.26 2.50 -7.11
C VAL A 388 -1.21 1.93 -8.15
N PHE A 389 -1.15 0.62 -8.36
CA PHE A 389 -2.05 -0.11 -9.24
C PHE A 389 -3.02 -0.96 -8.44
N LEU A 390 -4.29 -0.58 -8.43
CA LEU A 390 -5.37 -1.38 -7.84
C LEU A 390 -6.42 -1.66 -8.91
N ASP A 391 -6.62 -2.95 -9.18
CA ASP A 391 -7.73 -3.39 -10.02
C ASP A 391 -9.01 -3.35 -9.18
N MET A 392 -9.90 -2.41 -9.49
CA MET A 392 -11.13 -2.14 -8.74
C MET A 392 -12.38 -2.35 -9.60
N PRO A 393 -12.65 -3.57 -10.10
CA PRO A 393 -13.89 -3.83 -10.79
C PRO A 393 -15.07 -3.72 -9.81
N THR A 394 -16.19 -3.24 -10.31
CA THR A 394 -17.45 -3.31 -9.58
C THR A 394 -17.97 -4.74 -9.65
N ASP A 395 -17.62 -5.53 -8.67
CA ASP A 395 -18.02 -6.93 -8.57
C ASP A 395 -19.26 -7.14 -7.67
N TRP A 396 -19.71 -8.40 -7.56
CA TRP A 396 -20.90 -8.76 -6.76
C TRP A 396 -20.73 -8.43 -5.27
N ARG A 397 -19.50 -8.36 -4.72
CA ARG A 397 -19.24 -8.02 -3.30
C ARG A 397 -19.55 -6.55 -3.04
N VAL A 398 -19.09 -5.68 -3.92
CA VAL A 398 -19.37 -4.23 -3.86
C VAL A 398 -20.85 -3.97 -4.05
N LEU A 399 -21.49 -4.65 -5.03
CA LEU A 399 -22.94 -4.56 -5.24
C LEU A 399 -23.73 -5.12 -4.05
N GLY A 400 -23.30 -6.23 -3.49
CA GLY A 400 -23.89 -6.84 -2.29
C GLY A 400 -23.79 -5.92 -1.07
N PHE A 401 -22.64 -5.30 -0.87
CA PHE A 401 -22.44 -4.32 0.20
C PHE A 401 -23.33 -3.09 0.02
N ALA A 402 -23.36 -2.48 -1.16
CA ALA A 402 -24.23 -1.34 -1.47
C ALA A 402 -25.72 -1.71 -1.32
N GLY A 403 -26.12 -2.90 -1.78
CA GLY A 403 -27.47 -3.44 -1.58
C GLY A 403 -27.81 -3.66 -0.10
N GLY A 404 -26.87 -4.20 0.67
CA GLY A 404 -27.00 -4.35 2.13
C GLY A 404 -27.20 -3.00 2.83
N LEU A 405 -26.41 -1.99 2.44
CA LEU A 405 -26.58 -0.62 2.95
C LEU A 405 -27.93 -0.03 2.55
N ALA A 406 -28.42 -0.26 1.33
CA ALA A 406 -29.73 0.20 0.89
C ALA A 406 -30.87 -0.45 1.71
N ILE A 407 -30.76 -1.73 2.03
CA ILE A 407 -31.71 -2.43 2.90
C ILE A 407 -31.64 -1.86 4.33
N LEU A 408 -30.43 -1.74 4.88
CA LEU A 408 -30.21 -1.20 6.22
C LEU A 408 -30.76 0.22 6.36
N THR A 409 -30.48 1.09 5.39
CA THR A 409 -31.01 2.46 5.38
C THR A 409 -32.52 2.46 5.28
N THR A 410 -33.13 1.61 4.42
CA THR A 410 -34.58 1.47 4.32
C THR A 410 -35.23 1.10 5.68
N ILE A 411 -34.59 0.19 6.41
CA ILE A 411 -35.05 -0.21 7.75
C ILE A 411 -34.88 0.95 8.73
N LEU A 412 -33.73 1.59 8.79
CA LEU A 412 -33.41 2.63 9.76
C LEU A 412 -34.31 3.86 9.63
N PHE A 413 -34.54 4.37 8.40
CA PHE A 413 -35.34 5.56 8.22
C PHE A 413 -36.80 5.31 7.75
N GLY A 414 -37.09 4.12 7.21
CA GLY A 414 -38.41 3.78 6.71
C GLY A 414 -39.32 3.12 7.75
N LEU A 415 -38.76 2.23 8.60
CA LEU A 415 -39.58 1.41 9.51
C LEU A 415 -40.17 2.24 10.66
N ALA A 416 -39.44 3.15 11.28
CA ALA A 416 -39.92 3.94 12.41
C ALA A 416 -41.10 4.86 12.03
N PRO A 417 -41.09 5.64 10.91
CA PRO A 417 -42.24 6.38 10.43
C PRO A 417 -43.42 5.47 10.01
N ALA A 418 -43.12 4.33 9.36
CA ALA A 418 -44.14 3.40 8.88
C ALA A 418 -44.94 2.76 10.03
N LEU A 419 -44.25 2.27 11.08
CA LEU A 419 -44.89 1.68 12.26
C LEU A 419 -45.76 2.71 13.01
N ARG A 420 -45.28 3.96 13.11
CA ARG A 420 -46.04 5.03 13.76
C ARG A 420 -47.29 5.44 12.99
N SER A 421 -47.19 5.60 11.67
CA SER A 421 -48.30 5.94 10.82
C SER A 421 -49.42 4.86 10.85
N GLY A 422 -49.04 3.59 11.07
CA GLY A 422 -49.96 2.46 11.22
C GLY A 422 -50.71 2.45 12.56
N ASN A 423 -50.26 3.17 13.59
CA ASN A 423 -50.85 3.17 14.94
C ASN A 423 -51.72 4.39 15.25
N ILE A 424 -52.13 5.16 14.25
CA ILE A 424 -53.00 6.34 14.41
C ILE A 424 -54.43 5.88 14.70
N PRO A 425 -55.04 6.23 15.85
CA PRO A 425 -56.46 5.90 16.12
C PRO A 425 -57.35 6.79 15.26
N PRO A 426 -58.20 6.23 14.36
CA PRO A 426 -59.00 7.01 13.41
C PRO A 426 -59.97 7.97 14.09
N GLY A 427 -60.54 7.58 15.24
CA GLY A 427 -61.49 8.36 15.99
C GLY A 427 -60.92 9.63 16.64
N ALA A 428 -59.62 9.65 16.95
CA ALA A 428 -59.00 10.81 17.59
C ALA A 428 -58.73 11.94 16.57
N VAL A 429 -58.32 11.58 15.34
CA VAL A 429 -57.97 12.56 14.29
C VAL A 429 -59.23 13.20 13.67
N LEU A 430 -60.36 12.48 13.59
CA LEU A 430 -61.60 12.96 13.02
C LEU A 430 -62.42 13.85 14.01
N LYS A 431 -62.18 13.66 15.33
CA LYS A 431 -62.88 14.45 16.37
C LYS A 431 -62.18 15.77 16.73
N THR A 432 -60.94 15.95 16.45
CA THR A 432 -60.19 17.15 16.85
C THR A 432 -60.09 18.19 15.73
N GLY A 433 -61.18 18.92 15.53
CA GLY A 433 -61.14 20.28 15.01
C GLY A 433 -60.75 21.33 16.05
N GLY A 434 -60.26 20.92 17.26
CA GLY A 434 -59.99 21.77 18.41
C GLY A 434 -58.62 21.54 19.06
N ARG A 435 -58.00 22.63 19.45
CA ARG A 435 -56.76 22.78 20.19
C ARG A 435 -56.73 21.88 21.44
N GLY A 436 -55.80 20.93 21.51
CA GLY A 436 -55.48 20.22 22.75
C GLY A 436 -55.52 18.70 22.67
N SER A 437 -54.61 18.05 21.99
CA SER A 437 -54.42 16.59 22.06
C SER A 437 -53.12 16.24 22.79
N THR A 438 -53.29 15.50 23.89
CA THR A 438 -52.20 14.95 24.74
C THR A 438 -51.31 13.89 24.05
N GLY A 439 -51.56 13.59 22.76
CA GLY A 439 -50.73 12.67 21.95
C GLY A 439 -49.37 13.22 21.52
N GLY A 440 -49.07 14.47 21.87
CA GLY A 440 -47.84 15.15 21.43
C GLY A 440 -46.52 14.66 22.08
N HIS A 441 -46.56 14.15 23.32
CA HIS A 441 -45.36 13.88 24.10
C HIS A 441 -44.48 12.74 23.55
N GLU A 442 -45.06 11.64 23.10
CA GLU A 442 -44.28 10.53 22.50
C GLU A 442 -43.75 10.88 21.11
N ARG A 443 -44.47 11.73 20.37
CA ARG A 443 -44.06 12.20 19.05
C ARG A 443 -42.85 13.09 19.11
N PHE A 444 -42.80 14.02 20.07
CA PHE A 444 -41.65 14.88 20.32
C PHE A 444 -40.43 14.12 20.89
N ARG A 445 -40.66 13.03 21.62
CA ARG A 445 -39.58 12.24 22.24
C ARG A 445 -38.67 11.58 21.18
N LEU A 446 -39.20 10.90 20.16
CA LEU A 446 -38.38 10.29 19.10
C LEU A 446 -37.65 11.33 18.26
N GLN A 447 -38.37 12.40 17.88
CA GLN A 447 -37.75 13.49 17.13
C GLN A 447 -36.60 14.13 17.91
N ARG A 448 -36.80 14.35 19.22
CA ARG A 448 -35.72 14.85 20.10
C ARG A 448 -34.56 13.88 20.19
N ILE A 449 -34.79 12.56 20.30
CA ILE A 449 -33.75 11.55 20.32
C ILE A 449 -32.96 11.54 19.00
N LEU A 450 -33.65 11.55 17.86
CA LEU A 450 -33.02 11.61 16.55
C LEU A 450 -32.16 12.86 16.37
N VAL A 451 -32.68 14.03 16.77
CA VAL A 451 -31.95 15.30 16.68
C VAL A 451 -30.76 15.30 17.65
N ALA A 452 -30.95 14.83 18.90
CA ALA A 452 -29.87 14.73 19.87
C ALA A 452 -28.76 13.77 19.40
N SER A 453 -29.15 12.59 18.87
CA SER A 453 -28.20 11.64 18.28
C SER A 453 -27.45 12.23 17.08
N GLN A 454 -28.16 12.93 16.20
CA GLN A 454 -27.58 13.61 15.04
C GLN A 454 -26.55 14.67 15.47
N VAL A 455 -26.88 15.51 16.46
CA VAL A 455 -25.97 16.53 17.00
C VAL A 455 -24.74 15.85 17.62
N ALA A 456 -24.94 14.81 18.42
CA ALA A 456 -23.83 14.05 19.03
C ALA A 456 -22.90 13.43 17.97
N LEU A 457 -23.46 12.75 16.96
CA LEU A 457 -22.70 12.16 15.86
C LEU A 457 -21.98 13.23 15.03
N SER A 458 -22.64 14.36 14.77
CA SER A 458 -22.02 15.49 14.04
C SER A 458 -20.85 16.11 14.81
N LEU A 459 -20.96 16.20 16.15
CA LEU A 459 -19.86 16.67 17.00
C LEU A 459 -18.67 15.70 16.97
N VAL A 460 -18.92 14.38 17.02
CA VAL A 460 -17.87 13.37 16.91
C VAL A 460 -17.16 13.47 15.55
N LEU A 461 -17.93 13.60 14.46
CA LEU A 461 -17.35 13.76 13.12
C LEU A 461 -16.56 15.05 12.98
N LEU A 462 -17.09 16.18 13.51
CA LEU A 462 -16.39 17.46 13.48
C LEU A 462 -15.07 17.39 14.27
N ALA A 463 -15.10 16.81 15.47
CA ALA A 463 -13.90 16.62 16.27
C ALA A 463 -12.87 15.73 15.55
N SER A 464 -13.31 14.61 14.97
CA SER A 464 -12.44 13.72 14.19
C SER A 464 -11.84 14.43 12.97
N ALA A 465 -12.65 15.19 12.23
CA ALA A 465 -12.19 15.95 11.07
C ALA A 465 -11.17 17.03 11.48
N LEU A 466 -11.42 17.75 12.58
CA LEU A 466 -10.49 18.76 13.09
C LEU A 466 -9.16 18.14 13.55
N LEU A 467 -9.20 16.99 14.21
CA LEU A 467 -8.00 16.24 14.59
C LEU A 467 -7.22 15.78 13.36
N PHE A 468 -7.91 15.28 12.34
CA PHE A 468 -7.28 14.88 11.09
C PHE A 468 -6.63 16.06 10.36
N VAL A 469 -7.36 17.19 10.22
CA VAL A 469 -6.83 18.42 9.61
C VAL A 469 -5.64 18.95 10.40
N ARG A 470 -5.70 18.91 11.74
CA ARG A 470 -4.58 19.31 12.60
C ARG A 470 -3.38 18.40 12.40
N SER A 471 -3.58 17.08 12.35
CA SER A 471 -2.51 16.11 12.10
C SER A 471 -1.87 16.33 10.72
N LEU A 472 -2.71 16.47 9.69
CA LEU A 472 -2.24 16.76 8.32
C LEU A 472 -1.47 18.09 8.26
N ARG A 473 -2.00 19.14 8.88
CA ARG A 473 -1.32 20.42 8.95
C ARG A 473 0.03 20.31 9.66
N ASN A 474 0.08 19.59 10.78
CA ASN A 474 1.33 19.37 11.49
C ASN A 474 2.36 18.62 10.63
N LEU A 475 1.94 17.63 9.84
CA LEU A 475 2.81 16.93 8.90
C LEU A 475 3.29 17.87 7.78
N MET A 476 2.38 18.62 7.18
CA MET A 476 2.70 19.55 6.07
C MET A 476 3.51 20.78 6.51
N THR A 477 3.44 21.15 7.78
CA THR A 477 4.18 22.33 8.31
C THR A 477 5.39 21.93 9.15
N ARG A 478 5.66 20.64 9.28
CA ARG A 478 6.86 20.16 9.95
C ARG A 478 8.06 20.59 9.12
N ASP A 479 9.00 21.24 9.75
CA ASP A 479 10.27 21.61 9.12
C ASP A 479 11.05 20.31 8.83
N PRO A 480 11.24 19.92 7.57
CA PRO A 480 12.00 18.73 7.22
C PRO A 480 13.50 18.88 7.49
N GLY A 481 13.95 20.08 7.87
CA GLY A 481 15.34 20.38 8.11
C GLY A 481 16.14 20.70 6.85
N PHE A 482 15.47 20.81 5.70
CA PHE A 482 16.05 21.20 4.42
C PHE A 482 15.01 21.98 3.60
N GLN A 483 15.46 22.72 2.56
CA GLN A 483 14.58 23.44 1.65
C GLN A 483 14.00 22.49 0.61
N GLU A 484 12.67 22.48 0.48
CA GLU A 484 11.97 21.64 -0.49
C GLU A 484 11.79 22.32 -1.86
N ASN A 485 11.72 23.66 -1.87
CA ASN A 485 11.43 24.41 -3.08
C ASN A 485 12.70 24.73 -3.86
N GLY A 486 12.65 24.56 -5.17
CA GLY A 486 13.76 24.90 -6.07
C GLY A 486 14.81 23.79 -6.20
N ILE A 487 14.63 22.63 -5.56
CA ILE A 487 15.51 21.48 -5.71
C ILE A 487 14.96 20.57 -6.82
N LEU A 488 15.81 20.22 -7.78
CA LEU A 488 15.57 19.21 -8.78
C LEU A 488 16.43 17.99 -8.45
N VAL A 489 15.78 16.82 -8.31
CA VAL A 489 16.46 15.54 -8.13
C VAL A 489 16.50 14.79 -9.47
N ALA A 490 17.69 14.41 -9.90
CA ALA A 490 17.89 13.57 -11.08
C ALA A 490 18.68 12.32 -10.69
N ASN A 491 18.20 11.17 -11.11
CA ASN A 491 18.93 9.92 -10.93
C ASN A 491 19.87 9.68 -12.11
N VAL A 492 21.13 9.38 -11.81
CA VAL A 492 22.14 9.05 -12.81
C VAL A 492 22.53 7.59 -12.63
N ASP A 493 22.29 6.80 -13.66
CA ASP A 493 22.71 5.42 -13.69
C ASP A 493 24.16 5.32 -14.20
N PHE A 494 25.06 4.86 -13.32
CA PHE A 494 26.49 4.66 -13.63
C PHE A 494 26.80 3.24 -14.13
N THR A 495 25.88 2.29 -14.02
CA THR A 495 26.13 0.86 -14.31
C THR A 495 26.55 0.64 -15.76
N ARG A 496 26.04 1.45 -16.67
CA ARG A 496 26.34 1.38 -18.12
C ARG A 496 27.57 2.17 -18.56
N LEU A 497 28.03 3.08 -17.75
CA LEU A 497 29.11 4.00 -18.17
C LEU A 497 30.48 3.34 -18.22
N LYS A 498 30.66 2.09 -17.77
CA LYS A 498 31.94 1.36 -17.73
C LYS A 498 33.12 2.23 -17.30
N VAL A 499 32.85 3.19 -16.40
CA VAL A 499 33.88 4.04 -15.82
C VAL A 499 34.60 3.23 -14.75
N PRO A 500 35.92 3.03 -14.84
CA PRO A 500 36.67 2.36 -13.78
C PRO A 500 36.46 3.05 -12.43
N ASP A 501 36.36 2.28 -11.34
CA ASP A 501 36.09 2.81 -9.99
C ASP A 501 37.03 3.96 -9.60
N ALA A 502 38.32 3.82 -9.97
CA ALA A 502 39.31 4.88 -9.74
C ALA A 502 39.01 6.21 -10.48
N GLN A 503 38.15 6.21 -11.49
CA GLN A 503 37.81 7.38 -12.28
C GLN A 503 36.38 7.88 -11.99
N GLN A 504 35.57 7.15 -11.24
CA GLN A 504 34.18 7.53 -10.94
C GLN A 504 34.10 8.85 -10.19
N GLU A 505 34.99 9.08 -9.22
CA GLU A 505 35.05 10.34 -8.48
C GLU A 505 35.33 11.54 -9.40
N LEU A 506 36.32 11.40 -10.30
CA LEU A 506 36.65 12.46 -11.26
C LEU A 506 35.50 12.71 -12.25
N PHE A 507 34.87 11.65 -12.72
CA PHE A 507 33.71 11.73 -13.60
C PHE A 507 32.55 12.47 -12.92
N THR A 508 32.21 12.08 -11.69
CA THR A 508 31.15 12.73 -10.90
C THR A 508 31.44 14.22 -10.67
N ARG A 509 32.68 14.56 -10.35
CA ARG A 509 33.10 15.97 -10.18
C ARG A 509 32.93 16.77 -11.47
N ASN A 510 33.39 16.24 -12.60
CA ASN A 510 33.22 16.89 -13.91
C ASN A 510 31.75 17.03 -14.30
N LEU A 511 30.91 16.05 -13.97
CA LEU A 511 29.47 16.11 -14.19
C LEU A 511 28.84 17.23 -13.36
N LEU A 512 29.15 17.32 -12.07
CA LEU A 512 28.67 18.40 -11.21
C LEU A 512 29.10 19.78 -11.68
N ASP A 513 30.34 19.93 -12.13
CA ASP A 513 30.85 21.20 -12.63
C ASP A 513 30.12 21.63 -13.92
N ARG A 514 29.78 20.70 -14.80
CA ARG A 514 28.96 20.97 -15.99
C ARG A 514 27.54 21.35 -15.62
N ILE A 515 26.93 20.67 -14.63
CA ILE A 515 25.57 20.99 -14.14
C ILE A 515 25.55 22.40 -13.53
N ARG A 516 26.54 22.74 -12.71
CA ARG A 516 26.69 24.09 -12.11
C ARG A 516 26.88 25.18 -13.15
N ALA A 517 27.43 24.86 -14.33
CA ALA A 517 27.59 25.80 -15.43
C ALA A 517 26.29 26.06 -16.21
N ILE A 518 25.21 25.33 -15.96
CA ILE A 518 23.92 25.56 -16.62
C ILE A 518 23.27 26.81 -16.05
N PRO A 519 22.86 27.77 -16.91
CA PRO A 519 22.19 28.99 -16.44
C PRO A 519 20.93 28.66 -15.64
N GLY A 520 20.80 29.23 -14.44
CA GLY A 520 19.69 28.97 -13.54
C GLY A 520 19.95 27.93 -12.47
N VAL A 521 21.06 27.17 -12.53
CA VAL A 521 21.53 26.29 -11.47
C VAL A 521 22.41 27.08 -10.52
N ALA A 522 21.98 27.20 -9.27
CA ALA A 522 22.75 27.91 -8.23
C ALA A 522 23.83 26.98 -7.64
N THR A 523 23.46 25.76 -7.30
CA THR A 523 24.33 24.74 -6.70
C THR A 523 23.97 23.37 -7.24
N ALA A 524 24.90 22.42 -7.15
CA ALA A 524 24.63 21.02 -7.46
C ALA A 524 25.52 20.12 -6.60
N ALA A 525 24.95 19.03 -6.10
CA ALA A 525 25.65 18.03 -5.31
C ALA A 525 25.12 16.64 -5.61
N THR A 526 25.86 15.61 -5.24
CA THR A 526 25.39 14.22 -5.31
C THR A 526 25.14 13.69 -3.91
N SER A 527 24.16 12.82 -3.82
CA SER A 527 23.85 11.99 -2.68
C SER A 527 23.59 10.56 -3.18
N ASN A 528 23.98 9.59 -2.41
CA ASN A 528 23.63 8.21 -2.71
C ASN A 528 22.14 7.96 -2.49
N ARG A 529 21.49 8.81 -1.71
CA ARG A 529 20.08 8.72 -1.34
C ARG A 529 19.48 10.11 -1.25
N SER A 530 18.40 10.35 -1.98
CA SER A 530 17.67 11.61 -1.81
C SER A 530 16.84 11.57 -0.53
N PRO A 531 16.72 12.70 0.20
CA PRO A 531 15.82 12.80 1.34
C PRO A 531 14.40 12.40 0.98
N VAL A 532 13.69 11.75 1.93
CA VAL A 532 12.26 11.34 1.79
C VAL A 532 11.98 10.35 0.65
N ASN A 533 12.98 9.65 0.14
CA ASN A 533 12.79 8.69 -0.96
C ASN A 533 12.57 7.23 -0.49
N GLY A 534 12.37 6.99 0.81
CA GLY A 534 12.07 5.68 1.36
C GLY A 534 13.20 4.65 1.32
N SER A 535 14.37 4.98 0.74
CA SER A 535 15.53 4.11 0.78
C SER A 535 16.51 4.56 1.86
N SER A 536 16.97 3.63 2.68
CA SER A 536 17.86 3.94 3.80
C SER A 536 19.03 2.99 3.85
N SER A 537 20.19 3.51 4.27
CA SER A 537 21.32 2.73 4.73
C SER A 537 21.56 3.04 6.19
N ASN A 538 21.87 2.04 6.96
CA ASN A 538 22.27 2.25 8.34
C ASN A 538 23.50 1.40 8.67
N ASP A 539 24.32 1.94 9.54
CA ASP A 539 25.43 1.21 10.14
C ASP A 539 25.28 1.20 11.66
N TRP A 540 25.76 0.12 12.29
CA TRP A 540 25.79 0.02 13.73
C TRP A 540 26.95 0.84 14.31
N VAL A 541 26.61 1.82 15.12
CA VAL A 541 27.60 2.60 15.87
C VAL A 541 27.96 1.82 17.13
N LEU A 542 29.26 1.54 17.29
CA LEU A 542 29.81 0.80 18.42
C LEU A 542 30.24 1.74 19.53
N ASP A 543 30.15 1.28 20.78
CA ASP A 543 30.74 2.00 21.90
C ASP A 543 32.28 1.93 21.87
N ASP A 544 32.93 2.85 22.55
CA ASP A 544 34.40 2.92 22.61
C ASP A 544 35.03 1.79 23.46
N LYS A 545 34.26 1.08 24.28
CA LYS A 545 34.78 0.22 25.34
C LYS A 545 34.60 -1.28 25.11
N GLY A 546 33.60 -1.72 24.37
CA GLY A 546 33.26 -3.13 24.33
C GLY A 546 32.93 -3.71 22.98
N GLY A 547 32.78 -2.88 21.95
CA GLY A 547 32.38 -3.36 20.62
C GLY A 547 30.91 -3.79 20.54
N HIS A 548 30.12 -3.51 21.58
CA HIS A 548 28.67 -3.72 21.54
C HIS A 548 27.99 -2.65 20.70
N PRO A 549 26.98 -3.00 19.90
CA PRO A 549 26.20 -2.02 19.17
C PRO A 549 25.50 -1.06 20.14
N ASN A 550 25.80 0.24 20.01
CA ASN A 550 25.11 1.30 20.75
C ASN A 550 23.82 1.76 20.05
N GLY A 551 23.56 1.18 18.90
CA GLY A 551 22.39 1.41 18.04
C GLY A 551 22.76 1.66 16.59
N ALA A 552 21.75 1.59 15.73
CA ALA A 552 21.90 1.92 14.32
C ALA A 552 21.84 3.42 14.10
N SER A 553 22.65 3.93 13.19
CA SER A 553 22.60 5.28 12.64
C SER A 553 22.37 5.22 11.13
N TRP A 554 21.49 6.06 10.63
CA TRP A 554 21.34 6.25 9.19
C TRP A 554 22.59 6.93 8.62
N GLU A 555 23.00 6.51 7.43
CA GLU A 555 24.15 7.08 6.73
C GLU A 555 23.84 7.42 5.28
N ASP A 556 24.51 8.43 4.76
CA ASP A 556 24.50 8.79 3.35
C ASP A 556 25.90 9.19 2.87
N TYR A 557 26.19 8.89 1.62
CA TYR A 557 27.42 9.27 0.95
C TYR A 557 27.14 10.46 0.04
N ILE A 558 27.69 11.60 0.42
CA ILE A 558 27.39 12.89 -0.23
C ILE A 558 28.65 13.54 -0.77
N SER A 559 28.50 14.36 -1.81
CA SER A 559 29.58 15.22 -2.29
C SER A 559 29.69 16.51 -1.48
N PRO A 560 30.85 17.21 -1.53
CA PRO A 560 30.96 18.57 -1.02
C PRO A 560 29.89 19.51 -1.59
N GLY A 561 29.35 20.40 -0.76
CA GLY A 561 28.28 21.33 -1.15
C GLY A 561 26.88 20.75 -1.06
N TYR A 562 26.70 19.52 -0.57
CA TYR A 562 25.38 18.90 -0.42
C TYR A 562 24.49 19.68 0.55
N PHE A 563 25.00 20.02 1.74
CA PHE A 563 24.22 20.75 2.75
C PHE A 563 23.87 22.17 2.31
N GLU A 564 24.74 22.80 1.49
CA GLU A 564 24.45 24.08 0.84
C GLU A 564 23.32 23.92 -0.20
N THR A 565 23.36 22.83 -0.99
CA THR A 565 22.36 22.57 -2.04
C THR A 565 20.97 22.32 -1.46
N ILE A 566 20.87 21.62 -0.33
CA ILE A 566 19.57 21.39 0.34
C ILE A 566 19.25 22.44 1.42
N GLU A 567 20.07 23.48 1.57
CA GLU A 567 19.96 24.53 2.57
C GLU A 567 19.80 23.99 4.02
N ASN A 568 20.48 22.88 4.34
CA ASN A 568 20.52 22.38 5.72
C ASN A 568 21.56 23.19 6.52
N ALA A 569 21.13 23.70 7.67
CA ALA A 569 21.97 24.56 8.50
C ALA A 569 23.14 23.80 9.12
N LYS A 570 24.35 24.21 8.79
CA LYS A 570 25.56 23.77 9.48
C LYS A 570 25.68 24.49 10.82
N LEU A 571 25.77 23.74 11.90
CA LEU A 571 25.82 24.25 13.27
C LEU A 571 27.24 24.49 13.75
N MET A 572 28.14 23.53 13.48
CA MET A 572 29.56 23.61 13.85
C MET A 572 30.45 22.96 12.81
N GLY A 573 31.75 23.28 12.85
CA GLY A 573 32.76 22.64 12.01
C GLY A 573 32.73 23.06 10.56
N ARG A 574 33.09 22.15 9.65
CA ARG A 574 33.22 22.38 8.22
C ARG A 574 32.44 21.36 7.39
N ASP A 575 32.17 21.69 6.14
CA ASP A 575 31.70 20.74 5.14
C ASP A 575 32.84 19.88 4.61
N PHE A 576 32.51 18.83 3.87
CA PHE A 576 33.48 18.05 3.12
C PHE A 576 34.19 18.91 2.07
N ASN A 577 35.42 18.56 1.78
CA ASN A 577 36.21 19.25 0.78
C ASN A 577 37.12 18.28 -0.01
N SER A 578 37.87 18.78 -0.96
CA SER A 578 38.72 17.96 -1.84
C SER A 578 39.87 17.22 -1.14
N THR A 579 40.18 17.55 0.12
CA THR A 579 41.21 16.84 0.90
C THR A 579 40.66 15.58 1.60
N ASP A 580 39.34 15.45 1.70
CA ASP A 580 38.67 14.30 2.29
C ASP A 580 38.55 13.17 1.25
N SER A 581 39.67 12.70 0.75
CA SER A 581 39.75 11.67 -0.29
C SER A 581 39.76 10.24 0.27
N ALA A 582 39.66 9.23 -0.59
CA ALA A 582 39.64 7.82 -0.20
C ALA A 582 40.89 7.39 0.62
N ASN A 583 42.02 8.04 0.39
CA ASN A 583 43.28 7.78 1.08
C ASN A 583 43.50 8.64 2.34
N ALA A 584 42.63 9.60 2.61
CA ALA A 584 42.69 10.42 3.80
C ALA A 584 42.02 9.71 5.00
N PRO A 585 42.28 10.15 6.25
CA PRO A 585 41.49 9.69 7.40
C PRO A 585 40.01 9.91 7.16
N LYS A 586 39.19 8.86 7.40
CA LYS A 586 37.75 8.94 7.19
C LYS A 586 37.13 9.99 8.09
N VAL A 587 36.31 10.83 7.52
CA VAL A 587 35.59 11.91 8.19
C VAL A 587 34.08 11.73 8.05
N ALA A 588 33.33 12.30 9.00
CA ALA A 588 31.87 12.31 8.97
C ALA A 588 31.34 13.68 9.41
N ILE A 589 30.20 14.03 8.87
CA ILE A 589 29.35 15.11 9.37
C ILE A 589 28.15 14.45 10.03
N VAL A 590 27.83 14.85 11.24
CA VAL A 590 26.76 14.25 12.05
C VAL A 590 25.66 15.25 12.32
N ASN A 591 24.45 14.77 12.59
CA ASN A 591 23.34 15.63 12.99
C ASN A 591 23.22 15.71 14.53
N GLN A 592 22.36 16.61 15.02
CA GLN A 592 22.14 16.84 16.46
C GLN A 592 21.66 15.57 17.17
N THR A 593 20.77 14.80 16.53
CA THR A 593 20.28 13.52 17.10
C THR A 593 21.40 12.50 17.26
N PHE A 594 22.33 12.41 16.34
CA PHE A 594 23.52 11.56 16.46
C PHE A 594 24.36 11.95 17.69
N VAL A 595 24.65 13.25 17.83
CA VAL A 595 25.43 13.76 18.99
C VAL A 595 24.72 13.44 20.28
N LYS A 596 23.40 13.63 20.34
CA LYS A 596 22.61 13.32 21.54
C LYS A 596 22.61 11.83 21.87
N LYS A 597 22.46 10.96 20.85
CA LYS A 597 22.29 9.52 21.02
C LYS A 597 23.59 8.79 21.28
N PHE A 598 24.64 9.12 20.54
CA PHE A 598 25.91 8.36 20.51
C PHE A 598 27.07 9.07 21.23
N LEU A 599 26.99 10.38 21.40
CA LEU A 599 28.03 11.18 22.06
C LEU A 599 27.57 11.81 23.38
N ASN A 600 26.49 11.29 23.96
CA ASN A 600 25.93 11.77 25.24
C ASN A 600 25.63 13.29 25.26
N GLY A 601 25.29 13.88 24.11
CA GLY A 601 24.99 15.30 24.01
C GLY A 601 26.21 16.19 24.23
N ALA A 602 27.39 15.80 23.76
CA ALA A 602 28.61 16.58 23.86
C ALA A 602 28.40 17.98 23.29
N LYS A 603 28.86 19.03 24.01
CA LYS A 603 28.73 20.42 23.56
C LYS A 603 29.64 20.77 22.38
N ASP A 604 30.75 20.05 22.23
CA ASP A 604 31.66 20.16 21.10
C ASP A 604 31.89 18.75 20.56
N SER A 605 31.29 18.46 19.42
CA SER A 605 31.37 17.18 18.72
C SER A 605 32.55 17.13 17.75
N ILE A 606 33.15 18.30 17.42
CA ILE A 606 34.19 18.39 16.38
C ILE A 606 35.49 17.76 16.88
N GLY A 607 36.09 16.91 16.04
CA GLY A 607 37.31 16.18 16.37
C GLY A 607 37.08 14.91 17.20
N MET A 608 35.86 14.69 17.68
CA MET A 608 35.50 13.41 18.32
C MET A 608 35.51 12.29 17.27
N ARG A 609 35.72 11.07 17.73
CA ARG A 609 35.74 9.86 16.88
C ARG A 609 34.61 8.93 17.29
N PHE A 610 34.03 8.28 16.30
CA PHE A 610 33.16 7.13 16.53
C PHE A 610 33.57 5.96 15.66
N ARG A 611 33.14 4.80 16.05
CA ARG A 611 33.46 3.54 15.42
C ARG A 611 32.19 2.91 14.87
N VAL A 612 32.29 2.40 13.66
CA VAL A 612 31.21 1.69 12.99
C VAL A 612 31.57 0.21 12.90
N TRP A 613 30.59 -0.62 13.07
CA TRP A 613 30.75 -2.07 12.95
C TRP A 613 31.39 -2.44 11.60
N ALA A 614 32.24 -3.44 11.64
CA ALA A 614 32.84 -4.03 10.44
C ALA A 614 32.73 -5.56 10.52
N PRO A 615 32.57 -6.24 9.38
CA PRO A 615 32.53 -7.69 9.34
C PRO A 615 33.78 -8.33 9.98
N PRO A 616 33.67 -9.55 10.52
CA PRO A 616 34.81 -10.30 11.06
C PRO A 616 35.96 -10.39 10.05
N GLY A 617 37.18 -10.15 10.54
CA GLY A 617 38.38 -10.12 9.69
C GLY A 617 38.67 -8.76 9.06
N GLN A 618 37.75 -7.79 9.14
CA GLN A 618 38.01 -6.41 8.76
C GLN A 618 38.25 -5.54 9.99
N GLN A 619 39.09 -4.54 9.86
CA GLN A 619 39.29 -3.58 10.94
C GLN A 619 38.06 -2.67 11.08
N PRO A 620 37.65 -2.35 12.31
CA PRO A 620 36.57 -1.39 12.54
C PRO A 620 36.84 -0.07 11.81
N ARG A 621 35.79 0.47 11.21
CA ARG A 621 35.87 1.75 10.50
C ARG A 621 35.73 2.89 11.51
N TYR A 622 36.74 3.74 11.59
CA TYR A 622 36.73 4.94 12.45
C TYR A 622 36.48 6.18 11.62
N TYR A 623 35.61 7.04 12.11
CA TYR A 623 35.31 8.32 11.51
C TYR A 623 35.63 9.46 12.47
N ASN A 624 36.29 10.52 11.99
CA ASN A 624 36.50 11.74 12.74
C ASN A 624 35.37 12.73 12.39
N ILE A 625 34.73 13.31 13.37
CA ILE A 625 33.66 14.27 13.16
C ILE A 625 34.28 15.61 12.77
N VAL A 626 33.92 16.12 11.59
CA VAL A 626 34.43 17.39 11.05
C VAL A 626 33.33 18.47 10.97
N GLY A 627 32.08 18.10 11.07
CA GLY A 627 30.93 19.02 11.05
C GLY A 627 29.73 18.47 11.79
N GLU A 628 28.90 19.40 12.26
CA GLU A 628 27.59 19.10 12.84
C GLU A 628 26.54 19.95 12.11
N VAL A 629 25.41 19.30 11.73
CA VAL A 629 24.31 19.90 11.00
C VAL A 629 23.00 19.75 11.78
N LYS A 630 22.01 20.56 11.42
CA LYS A 630 20.65 20.45 11.95
C LYS A 630 20.04 19.10 11.58
N ASP A 631 19.19 18.56 12.46
CA ASP A 631 18.41 17.38 12.14
C ASP A 631 17.56 17.58 10.89
N SER A 632 17.52 16.59 10.02
CA SER A 632 16.65 16.55 8.85
C SER A 632 15.89 15.23 8.78
N VAL A 633 14.71 15.28 8.19
CA VAL A 633 13.91 14.08 7.92
C VAL A 633 14.53 13.32 6.76
N TYR A 634 14.81 12.03 6.96
CA TYR A 634 15.55 11.24 5.99
C TYR A 634 14.71 10.17 5.29
N ASN A 635 13.97 9.35 6.04
CA ASN A 635 13.20 8.24 5.48
C ASN A 635 11.71 8.54 5.33
N ASP A 636 11.09 9.01 6.39
CA ASP A 636 9.68 9.33 6.44
C ASP A 636 9.42 10.46 7.44
N MET A 637 8.24 11.06 7.37
CA MET A 637 7.87 12.18 8.23
C MET A 637 7.29 11.75 9.59
N HIS A 638 7.44 10.49 9.97
CA HIS A 638 6.91 9.94 11.23
C HIS A 638 7.89 9.98 12.39
#